data_811472fc655cd843420d5a62f552a827
#
_entry.id   811472fc655cd843420d5a62f552a827
#
_cell.length_a   1.000
_cell.length_b   1.000
_cell.length_c   1.000
_cell.angle_alpha   90.00
_cell.angle_beta   90.00
_cell.angle_gamma   90.00
#
_symmetry.space_group_name_H-M   'P 1'
#
loop_
_entity.id
_entity.type
_entity.pdbx_description
1 polymer ?
#
loop_
_entity_poly.entity_id
_entity_poly.type
_entity_poly.pdbx_seq_one_letter_code
_entity_poly.pdbx_strand_id
1 'polypeptide(L)'
;QRITALTAAIVGQRVLNDNYKEIFIRIAFNPLTETFEVLNKAIENSSDWINNINPIINDEISITKAIRDYLNANPTANENLIEERIEHLKKIKNKQVGIIELDHSLDIDTVTEIFIRINQKGVVLSNADFVMSKIASDENHGGNKMRKMIDYFCRLVVDKDFNKHIIDNDKDFAAHQYYKCISWMAKGDDDLYIPTYIDFFQLTS
;
A
#
# COMPACT_ATOMS: atom_id res chain seq x y z
N GLN A 1 -3.09 7.23 2.31
CA GLN A 1 -2.18 6.09 2.48
C GLN A 1 -2.74 5.03 3.45
N ARG A 2 -3.10 5.38 4.72
CA ARG A 2 -3.61 4.40 5.69
C ARG A 2 -4.90 3.71 5.23
N ILE A 3 -5.86 4.47 4.72
CA ILE A 3 -7.12 3.92 4.20
C ILE A 3 -6.83 3.03 2.98
N THR A 4 -5.98 3.49 2.05
CA THR A 4 -5.59 2.70 0.88
C THR A 4 -4.92 1.39 1.29
N ALA A 5 -3.99 1.43 2.26
CA ALA A 5 -3.32 0.23 2.76
C ALA A 5 -4.31 -0.74 3.45
N LEU A 6 -5.22 -0.22 4.28
CA LEU A 6 -6.27 -1.02 4.91
C LEU A 6 -7.21 -1.64 3.87
N THR A 7 -7.62 -0.86 2.86
CA THR A 7 -8.48 -1.36 1.78
C THR A 7 -7.76 -2.46 1.01
N ALA A 8 -6.50 -2.26 0.63
CA ALA A 8 -5.72 -3.26 -0.07
C ALA A 8 -5.56 -4.55 0.76
N ALA A 9 -5.30 -4.41 2.07
CA ALA A 9 -5.11 -5.54 2.96
C ALA A 9 -6.43 -6.29 3.28
N ILE A 10 -7.54 -5.58 3.49
CA ILE A 10 -8.83 -6.17 3.91
C ILE A 10 -9.64 -6.65 2.71
N VAL A 11 -9.75 -5.83 1.65
CA VAL A 11 -10.54 -6.17 0.46
C VAL A 11 -9.77 -7.10 -0.48
N GLY A 12 -8.43 -7.17 -0.35
CA GLY A 12 -7.59 -7.94 -1.25
C GLY A 12 -7.42 -7.28 -2.61
N GLN A 13 -7.40 -5.96 -2.66
CA GLN A 13 -7.17 -5.23 -3.89
C GLN A 13 -5.70 -5.37 -4.33
N ARG A 14 -5.49 -5.55 -5.63
CA ARG A 14 -4.14 -5.53 -6.20
C ARG A 14 -3.52 -4.15 -6.07
N VAL A 15 -2.26 -4.11 -5.70
CA VAL A 15 -1.46 -2.89 -5.61
C VAL A 15 -0.17 -3.07 -6.40
N LEU A 16 0.41 -1.97 -6.85
CA LEU A 16 1.72 -2.00 -7.50
C LEU A 16 2.81 -2.02 -6.43
N ASN A 17 3.78 -2.92 -6.58
CA ASN A 17 5.00 -2.88 -5.78
C ASN A 17 6.01 -1.87 -6.37
N ASP A 18 7.19 -1.74 -5.75
CA ASP A 18 8.26 -0.82 -6.19
C ASP A 18 8.76 -1.11 -7.63
N ASN A 19 8.50 -2.30 -8.15
CA ASN A 19 8.81 -2.68 -9.53
C ASN A 19 7.61 -2.54 -10.47
N TYR A 20 6.56 -1.84 -10.05
CA TYR A 20 5.30 -1.64 -10.80
C TYR A 20 4.60 -2.94 -11.20
N LYS A 21 4.88 -4.04 -10.50
CA LYS A 21 4.17 -5.30 -10.69
C LYS A 21 2.97 -5.36 -9.75
N GLU A 22 1.84 -5.78 -10.29
CA GLU A 22 0.66 -6.02 -9.48
C GLU A 22 0.89 -7.17 -8.51
N ILE A 23 0.69 -6.91 -7.24
CA ILE A 23 0.78 -7.89 -6.16
C ILE A 23 -0.46 -7.83 -5.28
N PHE A 24 -0.74 -8.93 -4.58
CA PHE A 24 -1.67 -8.95 -3.47
C PHE A 24 -0.92 -8.81 -2.16
N ILE A 25 -1.38 -7.90 -1.32
CA ILE A 25 -0.94 -7.85 0.07
C ILE A 25 -1.72 -8.93 0.83
N ARG A 26 -1.02 -9.97 1.26
CA ARG A 26 -1.61 -11.02 2.10
C ARG A 26 -1.20 -10.79 3.55
N ILE A 27 -2.20 -10.61 4.39
CA ILE A 27 -2.01 -10.49 5.83
C ILE A 27 -2.38 -11.82 6.45
N ALA A 28 -1.45 -12.40 7.18
CA ALA A 28 -1.65 -13.59 7.98
C ALA A 28 -2.11 -13.21 9.38
N PHE A 29 -2.87 -14.10 10.00
CA PHE A 29 -3.39 -13.93 11.37
C PHE A 29 -3.05 -15.18 12.19
N ASN A 30 -2.50 -14.97 13.38
CA ASN A 30 -2.28 -16.03 14.34
C ASN A 30 -3.37 -15.99 15.43
N PRO A 31 -4.30 -16.95 15.45
CA PRO A 31 -5.37 -16.97 16.44
C PRO A 31 -4.88 -17.25 17.88
N LEU A 32 -3.71 -17.88 18.07
CA LEU A 32 -3.17 -18.16 19.40
C LEU A 32 -2.65 -16.91 20.11
N THR A 33 -2.19 -15.92 19.35
CA THR A 33 -1.58 -14.70 19.89
C THR A 33 -2.34 -13.43 19.51
N GLU A 34 -3.36 -13.51 18.66
CA GLU A 34 -4.10 -12.38 18.06
C GLU A 34 -3.18 -11.38 17.34
N THR A 35 -2.14 -11.87 16.66
CA THR A 35 -1.18 -11.04 15.95
C THR A 35 -1.38 -11.13 14.45
N PHE A 36 -1.00 -10.05 13.76
CA PHE A 36 -1.03 -9.94 12.31
C PHE A 36 0.38 -9.75 11.76
N GLU A 37 0.68 -10.42 10.67
CA GLU A 37 1.95 -10.29 9.96
C GLU A 37 1.74 -10.32 8.45
N VAL A 38 2.66 -9.72 7.71
CA VAL A 38 2.69 -9.89 6.26
C VAL A 38 3.12 -11.31 5.94
N LEU A 39 2.37 -11.99 5.07
CA LEU A 39 2.68 -13.37 4.70
C LEU A 39 4.10 -13.48 4.12
N ASN A 40 4.87 -14.38 4.71
CA ASN A 40 6.20 -14.78 4.24
C ASN A 40 6.33 -16.30 4.25
N LYS A 41 7.43 -16.84 3.75
CA LYS A 41 7.65 -18.29 3.64
C LYS A 41 7.64 -19.04 4.98
N ALA A 42 8.11 -18.42 6.05
CA ALA A 42 8.11 -19.03 7.38
C ALA A 42 6.68 -19.16 7.92
N ILE A 43 5.87 -18.10 7.77
CA ILE A 43 4.46 -18.07 8.17
C ILE A 43 3.64 -19.03 7.30
N GLU A 44 3.87 -19.05 5.98
CA GLU A 44 3.15 -19.91 5.04
C GLU A 44 3.27 -21.40 5.39
N ASN A 45 4.41 -21.80 5.96
CA ASN A 45 4.69 -23.20 6.35
C ASN A 45 4.33 -23.51 7.81
N SER A 46 3.82 -22.55 8.57
CA SER A 46 3.43 -22.74 9.98
C SER A 46 1.93 -22.99 10.12
N SER A 47 1.55 -24.04 10.85
CA SER A 47 0.16 -24.34 11.17
C SER A 47 -0.49 -23.31 12.12
N ASP A 48 0.31 -22.52 12.83
CA ASP A 48 -0.19 -21.54 13.80
C ASP A 48 -0.84 -20.32 13.13
N TRP A 49 -0.67 -20.20 11.82
CA TRP A 49 -1.13 -19.01 11.09
C TRP A 49 -2.23 -19.32 10.07
N ILE A 50 -3.22 -18.47 10.03
CA ILE A 50 -4.15 -18.35 8.90
C ILE A 50 -3.46 -17.46 7.88
N ASN A 51 -3.06 -18.00 6.75
CA ASN A 51 -2.18 -17.36 5.77
C ASN A 51 -2.79 -16.14 5.06
N ASN A 52 -4.10 -16.00 5.07
CA ASN A 52 -4.78 -14.86 4.44
C ASN A 52 -6.12 -14.58 5.13
N ILE A 53 -6.27 -13.36 5.66
CA ILE A 53 -7.50 -12.94 6.32
C ILE A 53 -8.63 -12.58 5.37
N ASN A 54 -8.32 -12.22 4.10
CA ASN A 54 -9.30 -11.70 3.16
C ASN A 54 -10.50 -12.64 2.96
N PRO A 55 -10.33 -13.96 2.71
CA PRO A 55 -11.46 -14.84 2.47
C PRO A 55 -12.43 -14.94 3.66
N ILE A 56 -11.91 -14.78 4.88
CA ILE A 56 -12.73 -14.81 6.10
C ILE A 56 -13.48 -13.48 6.25
N ILE A 57 -12.78 -12.36 6.09
CA ILE A 57 -13.38 -11.02 6.25
C ILE A 57 -14.43 -10.77 5.18
N ASN A 58 -14.19 -11.21 3.94
CA ASN A 58 -15.07 -10.97 2.78
C ASN A 58 -16.17 -12.03 2.60
N ASP A 59 -16.36 -12.92 3.56
CA ASP A 59 -17.39 -13.96 3.52
C ASP A 59 -17.21 -15.03 2.40
N GLU A 60 -16.01 -15.14 1.82
CA GLU A 60 -15.70 -16.19 0.83
C GLU A 60 -15.54 -17.55 1.52
N ILE A 61 -15.10 -17.55 2.76
CA ILE A 61 -14.99 -18.72 3.64
C ILE A 61 -15.84 -18.46 4.88
N SER A 62 -16.71 -19.41 5.24
CA SER A 62 -17.49 -19.30 6.47
C SER A 62 -16.59 -19.40 7.70
N ILE A 63 -16.97 -18.70 8.79
CA ILE A 63 -16.25 -18.75 10.08
C ILE A 63 -16.11 -20.20 10.54
N THR A 64 -17.17 -21.00 10.49
CA THR A 64 -17.15 -22.42 10.89
C THR A 64 -16.12 -23.22 10.10
N LYS A 65 -15.96 -22.95 8.81
CA LYS A 65 -14.94 -23.60 7.99
C LYS A 65 -13.54 -23.17 8.42
N ALA A 66 -13.33 -21.87 8.64
CA ALA A 66 -12.03 -21.34 9.05
C ALA A 66 -11.59 -21.93 10.40
N ILE A 67 -12.51 -22.03 11.38
CA ILE A 67 -12.25 -22.65 12.68
C ILE A 67 -11.89 -24.12 12.52
N ARG A 68 -12.69 -24.88 11.76
CA ARG A 68 -12.45 -26.29 11.52
C ARG A 68 -11.10 -26.55 10.85
N ASP A 69 -10.78 -25.78 9.81
CA ASP A 69 -9.51 -25.92 9.07
C ASP A 69 -8.32 -25.64 9.99
N TYR A 70 -8.43 -24.62 10.87
CA TYR A 70 -7.40 -24.30 11.83
C TYR A 70 -7.22 -25.39 12.91
N LEU A 71 -8.32 -25.88 13.50
CA LEU A 71 -8.28 -26.93 14.53
C LEU A 71 -7.78 -28.26 13.98
N ASN A 72 -8.10 -28.59 12.73
CA ASN A 72 -7.54 -29.79 12.07
C ASN A 72 -6.01 -29.72 11.96
N ALA A 73 -5.46 -28.53 11.72
CA ALA A 73 -4.01 -28.31 11.69
C ALA A 73 -3.39 -28.19 13.10
N ASN A 74 -4.20 -27.85 14.11
CA ASN A 74 -3.78 -27.61 15.50
C ASN A 74 -4.68 -28.34 16.50
N PRO A 75 -4.65 -29.68 16.58
CA PRO A 75 -5.61 -30.47 17.38
C PRO A 75 -5.56 -30.22 18.89
N THR A 76 -4.48 -29.61 19.38
CA THR A 76 -4.31 -29.29 20.82
C THR A 76 -4.78 -27.87 21.18
N ALA A 77 -5.19 -27.07 20.21
CA ALA A 77 -5.66 -25.71 20.42
C ALA A 77 -7.02 -25.72 21.14
N ASN A 78 -7.24 -24.71 21.97
CA ASN A 78 -8.53 -24.52 22.66
C ASN A 78 -9.58 -23.99 21.66
N GLU A 79 -10.57 -24.83 21.32
CA GLU A 79 -11.60 -24.54 20.35
C GLU A 79 -12.34 -23.21 20.65
N ASN A 80 -12.80 -23.02 21.89
CA ASN A 80 -13.55 -21.82 22.27
C ASN A 80 -12.72 -20.54 22.09
N LEU A 81 -11.42 -20.60 22.41
CA LEU A 81 -10.50 -19.48 22.22
C LEU A 81 -10.30 -19.15 20.74
N ILE A 82 -10.13 -20.17 19.90
CA ILE A 82 -9.95 -20.01 18.47
C ILE A 82 -11.22 -19.45 17.81
N GLU A 83 -12.38 -19.94 18.20
CA GLU A 83 -13.68 -19.45 17.75
C GLU A 83 -13.84 -17.95 18.07
N GLU A 84 -13.65 -17.56 19.34
CA GLU A 84 -13.72 -16.17 19.78
C GLU A 84 -12.82 -15.25 18.93
N ARG A 85 -11.57 -15.67 18.70
CA ARG A 85 -10.58 -14.84 18.01
C ARG A 85 -10.82 -14.75 16.50
N ILE A 86 -11.29 -15.81 15.86
CA ILE A 86 -11.70 -15.76 14.46
C ILE A 86 -12.97 -14.92 14.28
N GLU A 87 -13.89 -14.94 15.24
CA GLU A 87 -15.01 -14.01 15.26
C GLU A 87 -14.58 -12.56 15.43
N HIS A 88 -13.60 -12.29 16.31
CA HIS A 88 -13.02 -10.95 16.45
C HIS A 88 -12.39 -10.46 15.16
N LEU A 89 -11.64 -11.34 14.47
CA LEU A 89 -11.09 -11.04 13.15
C LEU A 89 -12.20 -10.62 12.18
N LYS A 90 -13.30 -11.34 12.13
CA LYS A 90 -14.43 -11.04 11.25
C LYS A 90 -15.06 -9.67 11.56
N LYS A 91 -15.11 -9.29 12.85
CA LYS A 91 -15.71 -8.02 13.29
C LYS A 91 -14.85 -6.80 12.95
N ILE A 92 -13.61 -6.98 12.47
CA ILE A 92 -12.72 -5.86 12.09
C ILE A 92 -13.38 -4.97 11.04
N LYS A 93 -14.07 -5.54 10.04
CA LYS A 93 -14.76 -4.76 9.00
C LYS A 93 -15.84 -3.82 9.53
N ASN A 94 -16.36 -4.08 10.74
CA ASN A 94 -17.41 -3.29 11.37
C ASN A 94 -16.84 -2.20 12.32
N LYS A 95 -15.50 -2.12 12.45
CA LYS A 95 -14.87 -1.09 13.29
C LYS A 95 -15.01 0.26 12.62
N GLN A 96 -15.43 1.25 13.39
CA GLN A 96 -15.56 2.62 12.92
C GLN A 96 -14.18 3.27 12.78
N VAL A 97 -14.00 4.00 11.69
CA VAL A 97 -12.81 4.83 11.45
C VAL A 97 -13.23 6.29 11.61
N GLY A 98 -12.58 7.00 12.52
CA GLY A 98 -12.77 8.44 12.64
C GLY A 98 -12.09 9.17 11.48
N ILE A 99 -12.82 10.06 10.83
CA ILE A 99 -12.29 10.96 9.79
C ILE A 99 -12.33 12.37 10.33
N ILE A 100 -11.19 13.05 10.29
CA ILE A 100 -11.08 14.48 10.58
C ILE A 100 -10.83 15.16 9.24
N GLU A 101 -11.80 15.93 8.79
CA GLU A 101 -11.68 16.76 7.61
C GLU A 101 -11.11 18.12 8.03
N LEU A 102 -10.03 18.53 7.39
CA LEU A 102 -9.42 19.85 7.63
C LEU A 102 -10.05 20.87 6.72
N ASP A 103 -10.24 22.09 7.26
CA ASP A 103 -10.78 23.20 6.49
C ASP A 103 -9.83 23.55 5.32
N HIS A 104 -10.40 23.77 4.14
CA HIS A 104 -9.67 24.09 2.91
C HIS A 104 -8.99 25.46 2.95
N SER A 105 -9.37 26.33 3.88
CA SER A 105 -8.76 27.65 4.08
C SER A 105 -7.45 27.62 4.87
N LEU A 106 -7.12 26.47 5.50
CA LEU A 106 -5.87 26.32 6.24
C LEU A 106 -4.67 26.45 5.29
N ASP A 107 -3.67 27.21 5.74
CA ASP A 107 -2.40 27.27 5.03
C ASP A 107 -1.63 25.94 5.11
N ILE A 108 -0.67 25.80 4.21
CA ILE A 108 0.08 24.55 4.05
C ILE A 108 0.92 24.21 5.29
N ASP A 109 1.43 25.21 5.98
CA ASP A 109 2.29 25.01 7.15
C ASP A 109 1.47 24.46 8.31
N THR A 110 0.28 25.00 8.53
CA THR A 110 -0.69 24.50 9.52
C THR A 110 -1.11 23.07 9.20
N VAL A 111 -1.44 22.76 7.95
CA VAL A 111 -1.81 21.39 7.55
C VAL A 111 -0.65 20.42 7.77
N THR A 112 0.57 20.85 7.44
CA THR A 112 1.79 20.06 7.65
C THR A 112 2.02 19.78 9.13
N GLU A 113 1.87 20.79 9.99
CA GLU A 113 2.01 20.63 11.43
C GLU A 113 0.99 19.64 12.01
N ILE A 114 -0.28 19.77 11.65
CA ILE A 114 -1.35 18.83 12.05
C ILE A 114 -1.00 17.41 11.60
N PHE A 115 -0.54 17.27 10.37
CA PHE A 115 -0.17 15.98 9.80
C PHE A 115 1.01 15.32 10.51
N ILE A 116 2.05 16.10 10.85
CA ILE A 116 3.19 15.64 11.64
C ILE A 116 2.72 15.18 13.02
N ARG A 117 1.88 15.96 13.71
CA ARG A 117 1.36 15.61 15.04
C ARG A 117 0.56 14.29 15.03
N ILE A 118 -0.29 14.10 14.03
CA ILE A 118 -1.09 12.87 13.89
C ILE A 118 -0.20 11.65 13.64
N ASN A 119 0.94 11.84 12.96
CA ASN A 119 1.85 10.75 12.59
C ASN A 119 3.02 10.54 13.57
N GLN A 120 3.15 11.34 14.63
CA GLN A 120 4.26 11.24 15.60
C GLN A 120 4.47 9.85 16.22
N LYS A 121 3.44 9.02 16.28
CA LYS A 121 3.50 7.65 16.81
C LYS A 121 3.65 6.58 15.70
N GLY A 122 3.82 6.97 14.44
CA GLY A 122 3.96 6.09 13.29
C GLY A 122 5.19 6.41 12.45
N VAL A 123 5.18 5.98 11.19
CA VAL A 123 6.22 6.36 10.23
C VAL A 123 6.10 7.86 9.96
N VAL A 124 7.17 8.59 10.24
CA VAL A 124 7.24 10.03 9.97
C VAL A 124 7.25 10.20 8.45
N LEU A 125 6.25 10.93 7.95
CA LEU A 125 6.23 11.31 6.54
C LEU A 125 7.21 12.44 6.30
N SER A 126 7.99 12.31 5.22
CA SER A 126 8.90 13.36 4.79
C SER A 126 8.12 14.54 4.18
N ASN A 127 8.74 15.71 4.11
CA ASN A 127 8.19 16.85 3.39
C ASN A 127 7.92 16.51 1.92
N ALA A 128 8.76 15.66 1.31
CA ALA A 128 8.59 15.17 -0.04
C ALA A 128 7.33 14.32 -0.21
N ASP A 129 7.02 13.41 0.73
CA ASP A 129 5.76 12.65 0.72
C ASP A 129 4.53 13.56 0.78
N PHE A 130 4.62 14.62 1.58
CA PHE A 130 3.56 15.59 1.70
C PHE A 130 3.36 16.38 0.38
N VAL A 131 4.45 16.87 -0.21
CA VAL A 131 4.41 17.58 -1.51
C VAL A 131 3.85 16.66 -2.60
N MET A 132 4.27 15.41 -2.67
CA MET A 132 3.75 14.43 -3.63
C MET A 132 2.26 14.16 -3.43
N SER A 133 1.80 14.12 -2.19
CA SER A 133 0.38 13.96 -1.88
C SER A 133 -0.42 15.20 -2.30
N LYS A 134 0.11 16.39 -2.09
CA LYS A 134 -0.52 17.66 -2.49
C LYS A 134 -0.58 17.77 -4.02
N ILE A 135 0.51 17.43 -4.72
CA ILE A 135 0.50 17.37 -6.19
C ILE A 135 -0.61 16.43 -6.66
N ALA A 136 -0.67 15.21 -6.09
CA ALA A 136 -1.66 14.21 -6.50
C ALA A 136 -3.11 14.66 -6.26
N SER A 137 -3.37 15.47 -5.23
CA SER A 137 -4.73 15.95 -4.90
C SER A 137 -5.21 17.10 -5.79
N ASP A 138 -4.33 17.75 -6.54
CA ASP A 138 -4.70 18.81 -7.47
C ASP A 138 -5.19 18.25 -8.81
N GLU A 139 -6.41 17.74 -8.80
CA GLU A 139 -7.02 17.14 -9.99
C GLU A 139 -7.25 18.18 -11.11
N ASN A 140 -7.46 19.44 -10.78
CA ASN A 140 -7.72 20.50 -11.76
C ASN A 140 -6.50 20.74 -12.69
N HIS A 141 -5.30 20.50 -12.18
CA HIS A 141 -4.05 20.65 -12.94
C HIS A 141 -3.40 19.30 -13.32
N GLY A 142 -4.16 18.22 -13.21
CA GLY A 142 -3.68 16.89 -13.59
C GLY A 142 -2.62 16.31 -12.64
N GLY A 143 -2.74 16.63 -11.35
CA GLY A 143 -1.77 16.31 -10.32
C GLY A 143 -1.42 14.83 -10.21
N ASN A 144 -2.39 13.93 -10.37
CA ASN A 144 -2.12 12.48 -10.39
C ASN A 144 -1.17 12.08 -11.53
N LYS A 145 -1.33 12.69 -12.72
CA LYS A 145 -0.44 12.42 -13.86
C LYS A 145 0.94 13.05 -13.66
N MET A 146 1.01 14.21 -13.03
CA MET A 146 2.27 14.86 -12.67
C MET A 146 3.04 14.04 -11.64
N ARG A 147 2.40 13.57 -10.59
CA ARG A 147 3.01 12.66 -9.62
C ARG A 147 3.57 11.41 -10.30
N LYS A 148 2.77 10.78 -11.16
CA LYS A 148 3.19 9.60 -11.93
C LYS A 148 4.38 9.91 -12.84
N MET A 149 4.43 11.10 -13.44
CA MET A 149 5.58 11.56 -14.24
C MET A 149 6.86 11.58 -13.40
N ILE A 150 6.80 12.11 -12.18
CA ILE A 150 7.96 12.17 -11.28
C ILE A 150 8.43 10.75 -10.91
N ASP A 151 7.50 9.86 -10.54
CA ASP A 151 7.83 8.46 -10.22
C ASP A 151 8.47 7.75 -11.43
N TYR A 152 7.90 7.91 -12.61
CA TYR A 152 8.42 7.30 -13.85
C TYR A 152 9.75 7.91 -14.29
N PHE A 153 9.94 9.22 -14.10
CA PHE A 153 11.21 9.88 -14.34
C PHE A 153 12.32 9.24 -13.51
N CYS A 154 12.11 9.13 -12.20
CA CYS A 154 13.10 8.54 -11.30
C CYS A 154 13.47 7.10 -11.73
N ARG A 155 12.48 6.32 -12.18
CA ARG A 155 12.72 4.94 -12.60
C ARG A 155 13.46 4.87 -13.95
N LEU A 156 13.06 5.67 -14.92
CA LEU A 156 13.65 5.65 -16.26
C LEU A 156 15.13 6.05 -16.29
N VAL A 157 15.59 6.83 -15.30
CA VAL A 157 17.02 7.22 -15.18
C VAL A 157 17.92 6.00 -15.04
N VAL A 158 17.48 4.98 -14.34
CA VAL A 158 18.30 3.80 -14.01
C VAL A 158 17.84 2.52 -14.72
N ASP A 159 16.60 2.44 -15.13
CA ASP A 159 15.98 1.25 -15.72
C ASP A 159 15.37 1.59 -17.10
N LYS A 160 16.17 1.43 -18.15
CA LYS A 160 15.75 1.71 -19.53
C LYS A 160 14.59 0.82 -20.01
N ASP A 161 14.52 -0.42 -19.51
CA ASP A 161 13.48 -1.37 -19.93
C ASP A 161 12.12 -1.00 -19.35
N PHE A 162 12.09 -0.17 -18.31
CA PHE A 162 10.88 0.37 -17.73
C PHE A 162 10.06 1.21 -18.73
N ASN A 163 10.70 1.79 -19.74
CA ASN A 163 9.99 2.48 -20.83
C ASN A 163 8.98 1.57 -21.54
N LYS A 164 9.37 0.31 -21.79
CA LYS A 164 8.47 -0.67 -22.37
C LYS A 164 7.29 -0.97 -21.45
N HIS A 165 7.56 -1.08 -20.13
CA HIS A 165 6.49 -1.26 -19.16
C HIS A 165 5.45 -0.13 -19.21
N ILE A 166 5.87 1.13 -19.33
CA ILE A 166 4.96 2.28 -19.46
C ILE A 166 4.09 2.14 -20.71
N ILE A 167 4.71 1.84 -21.85
CA ILE A 167 3.99 1.73 -23.13
C ILE A 167 2.97 0.59 -23.11
N ASP A 168 3.33 -0.54 -22.56
CA ASP A 168 2.52 -1.76 -22.60
C ASP A 168 1.39 -1.72 -21.55
N ASN A 169 1.64 -1.15 -20.37
CA ASN A 169 0.75 -1.27 -19.21
C ASN A 169 0.05 0.04 -18.80
N ASP A 170 0.55 1.20 -19.22
CA ASP A 170 -0.05 2.51 -18.92
C ASP A 170 -0.24 3.36 -20.16
N LYS A 171 -1.12 2.89 -21.03
CA LYS A 171 -1.40 3.54 -22.32
C LYS A 171 -1.91 4.98 -22.18
N ASP A 172 -2.66 5.26 -21.11
CA ASP A 172 -3.17 6.61 -20.84
C ASP A 172 -2.05 7.59 -20.52
N PHE A 173 -1.05 7.16 -19.77
CA PHE A 173 0.12 7.98 -19.48
C PHE A 173 1.04 8.04 -20.70
N ALA A 174 1.25 6.95 -21.41
CA ALA A 174 2.08 6.90 -22.63
C ALA A 174 1.57 7.85 -23.74
N ALA A 175 0.26 8.09 -23.79
CA ALA A 175 -0.34 9.06 -24.71
C ALA A 175 -0.27 10.52 -24.21
N HIS A 176 0.06 10.75 -22.94
CA HIS A 176 0.04 12.07 -22.32
C HIS A 176 1.31 12.88 -22.63
N GLN A 177 1.18 14.22 -22.61
CA GLN A 177 2.32 15.13 -22.82
C GLN A 177 3.48 14.91 -21.84
N TYR A 178 3.20 14.53 -20.60
CA TYR A 178 4.23 14.27 -19.58
C TYR A 178 5.13 13.09 -19.95
N TYR A 179 4.60 12.06 -20.62
CA TYR A 179 5.44 10.98 -21.13
C TYR A 179 6.46 11.48 -22.16
N LYS A 180 6.06 12.40 -23.06
CA LYS A 180 6.99 12.99 -24.03
C LYS A 180 8.14 13.75 -23.35
N CYS A 181 7.86 14.36 -22.18
CA CYS A 181 8.90 15.08 -21.43
C CYS A 181 9.95 14.14 -20.82
N ILE A 182 9.63 12.88 -20.54
CA ILE A 182 10.53 11.95 -19.84
C ILE A 182 11.00 10.77 -20.71
N SER A 183 10.35 10.48 -21.84
CA SER A 183 10.65 9.30 -22.68
C SER A 183 12.06 9.28 -23.23
N TRP A 184 12.73 10.43 -23.36
CA TRP A 184 14.13 10.52 -23.78
C TRP A 184 15.11 9.88 -22.78
N MET A 185 14.68 9.66 -21.54
CA MET A 185 15.45 9.00 -20.49
C MET A 185 15.41 7.47 -20.61
N ALA A 186 14.74 6.92 -21.61
CA ALA A 186 14.67 5.48 -21.85
C ALA A 186 16.05 4.80 -22.10
N LYS A 187 17.12 5.60 -22.13
CA LYS A 187 18.49 5.11 -22.19
C LYS A 187 19.08 4.74 -20.84
N GLY A 188 18.36 4.93 -19.74
CA GLY A 188 18.75 4.67 -18.34
C GLY A 188 20.17 4.18 -18.07
N ASP A 189 20.66 4.35 -16.90
CA ASP A 189 21.97 3.86 -16.46
C ASP A 189 21.77 2.91 -15.28
N ASP A 190 22.01 1.63 -15.50
CA ASP A 190 21.81 0.57 -14.50
C ASP A 190 22.83 0.59 -13.37
N ASP A 191 23.95 1.33 -13.54
CA ASP A 191 25.02 1.47 -12.53
C ASP A 191 24.69 2.55 -11.46
N LEU A 192 23.66 3.37 -11.70
CA LEU A 192 23.20 4.34 -10.72
C LEU A 192 22.15 3.70 -9.79
N TYR A 193 22.17 4.11 -8.51
CA TYR A 193 21.08 3.75 -7.62
C TYR A 193 19.75 4.33 -8.14
N ILE A 194 18.65 3.66 -7.85
CA ILE A 194 17.31 4.12 -8.28
C ILE A 194 16.93 5.36 -7.47
N PRO A 195 16.87 6.57 -8.08
CA PRO A 195 16.46 7.77 -7.36
C PRO A 195 14.98 7.68 -6.98
N THR A 196 14.66 8.32 -5.87
CA THR A 196 13.30 8.44 -5.37
C THR A 196 12.76 9.85 -5.60
N TYR A 197 11.45 10.05 -5.42
CA TYR A 197 10.89 11.40 -5.44
C TYR A 197 11.47 12.31 -4.32
N ILE A 198 12.01 11.72 -3.24
CA ILE A 198 12.73 12.46 -2.21
C ILE A 198 13.99 13.10 -2.79
N ASP A 199 14.76 12.32 -3.54
CA ASP A 199 15.98 12.80 -4.20
C ASP A 199 15.66 13.87 -5.23
N PHE A 200 14.57 13.69 -6.00
CA PHE A 200 14.10 14.68 -6.96
C PHE A 200 13.83 16.04 -6.29
N PHE A 201 13.15 16.07 -5.16
CA PHE A 201 12.85 17.31 -4.45
C PHE A 201 14.08 17.91 -3.72
N GLN A 202 15.06 17.11 -3.32
CA GLN A 202 16.29 17.61 -2.74
C GLN A 202 17.21 18.29 -3.77
N LEU A 203 17.15 17.88 -5.03
CA LEU A 203 17.92 18.49 -6.11
C LEU A 203 17.35 19.84 -6.58
N THR A 204 16.09 20.11 -6.29
CA THR A 204 15.38 21.31 -6.73
C THR A 204 15.22 22.39 -5.65
N SER A 205 15.67 22.11 -4.43
CA SER A 205 15.67 23.02 -3.29
C SER A 205 17.03 23.75 -3.14
#